data_740f44f5f63f3034142890720db6f316
#
_entry.id   740f44f5f63f3034142890720db6f316
#
_cell.length_a   1.000
_cell.length_b   1.000
_cell.length_c   1.000
_cell.angle_alpha   90.00
_cell.angle_beta   90.00
_cell.angle_gamma   90.00
#
_symmetry.space_group_name_H-M   'P 1'
#
loop_
_entity.id
_entity.type
_entity.pdbx_description
1 polymer ?
#
loop_
_entity_poly.entity_id
_entity_poly.type
_entity_poly.pdbx_seq_one_letter_code
_entity_poly.pdbx_strand_id
1 'polypeptide(L)'
;MIISILNQKGGVGKTTLSIHIASTLALGGYSVLLIDADVQRSALDWAAIRTKDPLFTVVGIPSINIHKEVKLLEPKYDFIVIDGPPRVYDVAKAVIAASDYVVIPVQPSPYDIWSAEEVVKLIQEVKTTLSAYKQIEAGFVINRKIANSVLGRDIEEALSSYPFPVLNSAIHQRVAFTETAAQGTSAIEEDPESIAGKEIKALVEEILSKVSEKEKAA
;
A
#
# COMPACT_ATOMS: atom_id res chain seq x y z
N MET A 1 -7.02 -3.69 11.51
CA MET A 1 -7.21 -2.98 10.22
C MET A 1 -6.25 -3.54 9.17
N ILE A 2 -6.73 -3.77 7.93
CA ILE A 2 -5.97 -4.40 6.85
C ILE A 2 -5.81 -3.41 5.69
N ILE A 3 -4.56 -3.03 5.38
CA ILE A 3 -4.20 -2.10 4.30
C ILE A 3 -3.43 -2.87 3.24
N SER A 4 -3.90 -2.86 1.99
CA SER A 4 -3.19 -3.51 0.88
C SER A 4 -2.67 -2.50 -0.11
N ILE A 5 -1.53 -2.78 -0.70
CA ILE A 5 -0.94 -1.97 -1.76
C ILE A 5 -1.00 -2.78 -3.07
N LEU A 6 -1.82 -2.34 -4.02
CA LEU A 6 -2.11 -3.07 -5.24
C LEU A 6 -1.96 -2.22 -6.50
N ASN A 7 -1.27 -2.74 -7.48
CA ASN A 7 -1.28 -2.29 -8.87
C ASN A 7 -0.80 -3.45 -9.75
N GLN A 8 -1.43 -3.64 -10.92
CA GLN A 8 -1.07 -4.69 -11.87
C GLN A 8 0.29 -4.44 -12.55
N LYS A 9 0.75 -3.19 -12.57
CA LYS A 9 2.06 -2.84 -13.11
C LYS A 9 3.17 -3.16 -12.12
N GLY A 10 4.25 -3.79 -12.63
CA GLY A 10 5.48 -3.96 -11.86
C GLY A 10 6.24 -2.63 -11.72
N GLY A 11 7.02 -2.47 -10.65
CA GLY A 11 7.90 -1.32 -10.47
C GLY A 11 7.25 0.00 -10.05
N VAL A 12 5.94 0.04 -9.79
CA VAL A 12 5.24 1.26 -9.34
C VAL A 12 5.52 1.64 -7.87
N GLY A 13 6.26 0.78 -7.14
CA GLY A 13 6.67 1.02 -5.76
C GLY A 13 5.75 0.39 -4.70
N LYS A 14 5.00 -0.67 -5.04
CA LYS A 14 4.15 -1.40 -4.06
C LYS A 14 4.93 -1.79 -2.82
N THR A 15 5.95 -2.61 -2.97
CA THR A 15 6.79 -3.09 -1.86
C THR A 15 7.42 -1.95 -1.06
N THR A 16 7.92 -0.91 -1.74
CA THR A 16 8.48 0.27 -1.05
C THR A 16 7.44 0.93 -0.15
N LEU A 17 6.23 1.16 -0.66
CA LEU A 17 5.14 1.75 0.13
C LEU A 17 4.68 0.81 1.25
N SER A 18 4.56 -0.49 0.98
CA SER A 18 4.17 -1.49 1.98
C SER A 18 5.12 -1.50 3.18
N ILE A 19 6.43 -1.52 2.91
CA ILE A 19 7.46 -1.45 3.95
C ILE A 19 7.36 -0.14 4.75
N HIS A 20 7.25 1.01 4.07
CA HIS A 20 7.24 2.31 4.73
C HIS A 20 5.94 2.56 5.52
N ILE A 21 4.80 2.10 5.03
CA ILE A 21 3.52 2.15 5.78
C ILE A 21 3.62 1.27 7.03
N ALA A 22 4.11 0.03 6.89
CA ALA A 22 4.31 -0.88 8.03
C ALA A 22 5.29 -0.29 9.06
N SER A 23 6.42 0.28 8.60
CA SER A 23 7.40 0.95 9.47
C SER A 23 6.80 2.12 10.24
N THR A 24 6.01 2.97 9.57
CA THR A 24 5.35 4.13 10.19
C THR A 24 4.40 3.70 11.30
N LEU A 25 3.59 2.68 11.03
CA LEU A 25 2.65 2.13 12.01
C LEU A 25 3.38 1.50 13.20
N ALA A 26 4.43 0.73 12.95
CA ALA A 26 5.22 0.09 14.01
C ALA A 26 5.96 1.13 14.88
N LEU A 27 6.54 2.16 14.28
CA LEU A 27 7.15 3.28 15.02
C LEU A 27 6.12 4.10 15.79
N GLY A 28 4.85 4.08 15.38
CA GLY A 28 3.71 4.61 16.12
C GLY A 28 3.27 3.77 17.32
N GLY A 29 3.93 2.63 17.58
CA GLY A 29 3.67 1.74 18.73
C GLY A 29 2.63 0.66 18.47
N TYR A 30 2.18 0.47 17.23
CA TYR A 30 1.23 -0.57 16.87
C TYR A 30 1.92 -1.92 16.60
N SER A 31 1.22 -3.02 16.91
CA SER A 31 1.63 -4.35 16.46
C SER A 31 1.28 -4.53 14.99
N VAL A 32 2.29 -4.75 14.15
CA VAL A 32 2.16 -4.77 12.69
C VAL A 32 2.63 -6.08 12.10
N LEU A 33 1.87 -6.60 11.13
CA LEU A 33 2.26 -7.70 10.26
C LEU A 33 2.35 -7.19 8.82
N LEU A 34 3.49 -7.41 8.16
CA LEU A 34 3.63 -7.22 6.72
C LEU A 34 3.54 -8.58 6.03
N ILE A 35 2.58 -8.72 5.11
CA ILE A 35 2.40 -9.94 4.30
C ILE A 35 2.89 -9.65 2.88
N ASP A 36 3.89 -10.42 2.44
CA ASP A 36 4.35 -10.43 1.06
C ASP A 36 3.50 -11.45 0.27
N ALA A 37 2.62 -10.95 -0.57
CA ALA A 37 1.75 -11.77 -1.41
C ALA A 37 2.29 -11.94 -2.84
N ASP A 38 3.50 -11.42 -3.12
CA ASP A 38 4.18 -11.58 -4.40
C ASP A 38 5.10 -12.82 -4.37
N VAL A 39 5.05 -13.64 -5.40
CA VAL A 39 5.97 -14.76 -5.58
C VAL A 39 7.44 -14.33 -5.75
N GLN A 40 7.69 -13.06 -6.10
CA GLN A 40 9.03 -12.47 -6.18
C GLN A 40 9.66 -12.20 -4.80
N ARG A 41 8.87 -12.20 -3.71
CA ARG A 41 9.32 -12.13 -2.31
C ARG A 41 10.14 -10.89 -1.95
N SER A 42 9.90 -9.76 -2.60
CA SER A 42 10.70 -8.53 -2.42
C SER A 42 10.68 -7.98 -0.99
N ALA A 43 9.55 -8.09 -0.28
CA ALA A 43 9.47 -7.66 1.12
C ALA A 43 10.18 -8.64 2.06
N LEU A 44 10.16 -9.93 1.77
CA LEU A 44 10.93 -10.94 2.51
C LEU A 44 12.43 -10.77 2.30
N ASP A 45 12.88 -10.49 1.07
CA ASP A 45 14.29 -10.24 0.76
C ASP A 45 14.77 -8.98 1.48
N TRP A 46 13.95 -7.91 1.52
CA TRP A 46 14.23 -6.72 2.32
C TRP A 46 14.38 -7.04 3.81
N ALA A 47 13.50 -7.88 4.37
CA ALA A 47 13.59 -8.28 5.77
C ALA A 47 14.84 -9.14 6.06
N ALA A 48 15.25 -9.98 5.09
CA ALA A 48 16.39 -10.88 5.24
C ALA A 48 17.76 -10.17 5.30
N ILE A 49 17.90 -9.00 4.64
CA ILE A 49 19.15 -8.23 4.66
C ILE A 49 19.24 -7.28 5.86
N ARG A 50 18.15 -7.14 6.64
CA ARG A 50 18.12 -6.27 7.82
C ARG A 50 19.07 -6.75 8.91
N THR A 51 19.90 -5.82 9.42
CA THR A 51 20.85 -6.08 10.51
C THR A 51 20.39 -5.51 11.86
N LYS A 52 19.40 -4.61 11.86
CA LYS A 52 18.76 -4.05 13.06
C LYS A 52 17.66 -4.99 13.57
N ASP A 53 17.25 -4.84 14.81
CA ASP A 53 16.08 -5.54 15.34
C ASP A 53 14.84 -5.28 14.48
N PRO A 54 14.01 -6.30 14.20
CA PRO A 54 12.84 -6.14 13.37
C PRO A 54 11.81 -5.21 14.04
N LEU A 55 11.29 -4.22 13.30
CA LEU A 55 10.20 -3.35 13.77
C LEU A 55 8.86 -4.08 13.79
N PHE A 56 8.68 -5.05 12.89
CA PHE A 56 7.45 -5.82 12.71
C PHE A 56 7.75 -7.18 12.08
N THR A 57 6.76 -8.07 12.14
CA THR A 57 6.86 -9.40 11.51
C THR A 57 6.61 -9.29 10.00
N VAL A 58 7.40 -10.03 9.21
CA VAL A 58 7.21 -10.18 7.76
C VAL A 58 6.99 -11.65 7.42
N VAL A 59 5.93 -11.97 6.67
CA VAL A 59 5.61 -13.33 6.23
C VAL A 59 5.25 -13.35 4.74
N GLY A 60 5.53 -14.46 4.07
CA GLY A 60 5.14 -14.66 2.67
C GLY A 60 3.87 -15.49 2.55
N ILE A 61 2.83 -14.97 1.90
CA ILE A 61 1.56 -15.68 1.64
C ILE A 61 1.10 -15.40 0.19
N PRO A 62 1.80 -15.90 -0.84
CA PRO A 62 1.39 -15.74 -2.23
C PRO A 62 0.30 -16.77 -2.60
N SER A 63 -0.88 -16.63 -1.99
CA SER A 63 -1.94 -17.64 -2.04
C SER A 63 -3.30 -17.02 -2.39
N ILE A 64 -4.09 -17.72 -3.20
CA ILE A 64 -5.49 -17.39 -3.47
C ILE A 64 -6.38 -17.51 -2.21
N ASN A 65 -5.91 -18.18 -1.17
CA ASN A 65 -6.59 -18.31 0.11
C ASN A 65 -6.13 -17.27 1.15
N ILE A 66 -5.31 -16.30 0.77
CA ILE A 66 -4.76 -15.28 1.68
C ILE A 66 -5.83 -14.62 2.56
N HIS A 67 -7.05 -14.39 2.04
CA HIS A 67 -8.16 -13.81 2.79
C HIS A 67 -8.58 -14.66 4.00
N LYS A 68 -8.43 -16.00 3.94
CA LYS A 68 -8.71 -16.91 5.07
C LYS A 68 -7.58 -16.86 6.10
N GLU A 69 -6.35 -16.81 5.63
CA GLU A 69 -5.16 -16.78 6.50
C GLU A 69 -5.07 -15.45 7.24
N VAL A 70 -5.33 -14.34 6.55
CA VAL A 70 -5.40 -13.00 7.15
C VAL A 70 -6.45 -12.95 8.27
N LYS A 71 -7.63 -13.53 8.06
CA LYS A 71 -8.69 -13.57 9.08
C LYS A 71 -8.25 -14.29 10.37
N LEU A 72 -7.36 -15.28 10.28
CA LEU A 72 -6.81 -16.00 11.44
C LEU A 72 -5.71 -15.19 12.14
N LEU A 73 -5.03 -14.30 11.42
CA LEU A 73 -3.95 -13.47 11.93
C LEU A 73 -4.45 -12.14 12.49
N GLU A 74 -5.55 -11.62 11.96
CA GLU A 74 -6.14 -10.31 12.32
C GLU A 74 -6.27 -10.08 13.83
N PRO A 75 -6.71 -11.03 14.68
CA PRO A 75 -6.83 -10.81 16.11
C PRO A 75 -5.51 -10.59 16.86
N LYS A 76 -4.36 -10.83 16.19
CA LYS A 76 -3.02 -10.77 16.80
C LYS A 76 -2.28 -9.48 16.51
N TYR A 77 -2.78 -8.66 15.59
CA TYR A 77 -2.11 -7.45 15.11
C TYR A 77 -3.09 -6.29 15.05
N ASP A 78 -2.63 -5.10 15.39
CA ASP A 78 -3.41 -3.87 15.22
C ASP A 78 -3.58 -3.54 13.74
N PHE A 79 -2.50 -3.77 12.96
CA PHE A 79 -2.47 -3.56 11.52
C PHE A 79 -1.86 -4.74 10.78
N ILE A 80 -2.46 -5.07 9.63
CA ILE A 80 -1.89 -5.97 8.65
C ILE A 80 -1.71 -5.17 7.36
N VAL A 81 -0.46 -5.10 6.87
CA VAL A 81 -0.13 -4.49 5.58
C VAL A 81 0.13 -5.62 4.59
N ILE A 82 -0.47 -5.55 3.38
CA ILE A 82 -0.29 -6.58 2.36
C ILE A 82 0.38 -5.97 1.13
N ASP A 83 1.59 -6.43 0.83
CA ASP A 83 2.28 -6.13 -0.43
C ASP A 83 1.71 -7.03 -1.53
N GLY A 84 0.92 -6.45 -2.41
CA GLY A 84 0.16 -7.19 -3.41
C GLY A 84 0.97 -7.55 -4.66
N PRO A 85 0.65 -8.69 -5.31
CA PRO A 85 1.35 -9.15 -6.49
C PRO A 85 1.00 -8.31 -7.73
N PRO A 86 1.91 -8.18 -8.72
CA PRO A 86 1.57 -7.71 -10.05
C PRO A 86 0.95 -8.84 -10.87
N ARG A 87 -0.03 -8.53 -11.73
CA ARG A 87 -0.55 -9.43 -12.79
C ARG A 87 -1.02 -10.84 -12.36
N VAL A 88 -1.34 -11.05 -11.09
CA VAL A 88 -1.90 -12.30 -10.57
C VAL A 88 -3.31 -12.02 -10.06
N TYR A 89 -4.28 -12.05 -10.99
CA TYR A 89 -5.67 -11.60 -10.75
C TYR A 89 -6.35 -12.30 -9.58
N ASP A 90 -6.22 -13.63 -9.46
CA ASP A 90 -6.90 -14.38 -8.41
C ASP A 90 -6.33 -14.07 -7.01
N VAL A 91 -5.01 -13.93 -6.90
CA VAL A 91 -4.37 -13.51 -5.64
C VAL A 91 -4.73 -12.06 -5.32
N ALA A 92 -4.74 -11.18 -6.33
CA ALA A 92 -5.13 -9.78 -6.15
C ALA A 92 -6.59 -9.66 -5.67
N LYS A 93 -7.54 -10.42 -6.22
CA LYS A 93 -8.92 -10.49 -5.74
C LYS A 93 -9.01 -10.97 -4.30
N ALA A 94 -8.24 -11.99 -3.94
CA ALA A 94 -8.20 -12.49 -2.57
C ALA A 94 -7.58 -11.49 -1.58
N VAL A 95 -6.57 -10.73 -2.01
CA VAL A 95 -6.01 -9.60 -1.24
C VAL A 95 -7.04 -8.51 -1.06
N ILE A 96 -7.74 -8.08 -2.13
CA ILE A 96 -8.80 -7.07 -2.05
C ILE A 96 -9.89 -7.52 -1.07
N ALA A 97 -10.32 -8.78 -1.15
CA ALA A 97 -11.35 -9.34 -0.27
C ALA A 97 -10.95 -9.33 1.22
N ALA A 98 -9.64 -9.45 1.51
CA ALA A 98 -9.12 -9.33 2.86
C ALA A 98 -9.08 -7.87 3.37
N SER A 99 -8.94 -6.89 2.47
CA SER A 99 -8.58 -5.51 2.78
C SER A 99 -9.74 -4.69 3.34
N ASP A 100 -9.42 -3.75 4.23
CA ASP A 100 -10.29 -2.66 4.63
C ASP A 100 -10.01 -1.42 3.76
N TYR A 101 -8.75 -1.21 3.40
CA TYR A 101 -8.32 -0.14 2.51
C TYR A 101 -7.31 -0.63 1.47
N VAL A 102 -7.51 -0.24 0.21
CA VAL A 102 -6.59 -0.54 -0.89
C VAL A 102 -5.91 0.73 -1.37
N VAL A 103 -4.60 0.82 -1.20
CA VAL A 103 -3.75 1.89 -1.74
C VAL A 103 -3.35 1.51 -3.16
N ILE A 104 -3.63 2.39 -4.12
CA ILE A 104 -3.31 2.19 -5.53
C ILE A 104 -2.19 3.16 -5.92
N PRO A 105 -0.91 2.74 -5.91
CA PRO A 105 0.19 3.60 -6.32
C PRO A 105 0.19 3.81 -7.83
N VAL A 106 0.29 5.08 -8.26
CA VAL A 106 0.36 5.48 -9.67
C VAL A 106 1.55 6.42 -9.85
N GLN A 107 2.39 6.15 -10.84
CA GLN A 107 3.46 7.07 -11.20
C GLN A 107 2.95 8.11 -12.21
N PRO A 108 3.59 9.31 -12.30
CA PRO A 108 3.26 10.33 -13.27
C PRO A 108 3.56 9.88 -14.72
N SER A 109 2.73 9.00 -15.26
CA SER A 109 2.86 8.44 -16.61
C SER A 109 1.49 7.99 -17.14
N PRO A 110 1.15 8.25 -18.42
CA PRO A 110 -0.08 7.74 -19.03
C PRO A 110 -0.24 6.23 -18.93
N TYR A 111 0.85 5.48 -19.04
CA TYR A 111 0.84 4.00 -18.92
C TYR A 111 0.44 3.54 -17.51
N ASP A 112 0.73 4.32 -16.48
CA ASP A 112 0.34 4.00 -15.12
C ASP A 112 -1.14 4.23 -14.88
N ILE A 113 -1.74 5.25 -15.50
CA ILE A 113 -3.18 5.50 -15.47
C ILE A 113 -3.94 4.31 -16.09
N TRP A 114 -3.50 3.83 -17.24
CA TRP A 114 -4.14 2.67 -17.89
C TRP A 114 -4.02 1.39 -17.05
N SER A 115 -2.89 1.18 -16.39
CA SER A 115 -2.74 0.02 -15.50
C SER A 115 -3.57 0.13 -14.22
N ALA A 116 -3.86 1.36 -13.77
CA ALA A 116 -4.74 1.60 -12.64
C ALA A 116 -6.19 1.21 -12.92
N GLU A 117 -6.66 1.34 -14.17
CA GLU A 117 -8.01 0.92 -14.58
C GLU A 117 -8.26 -0.57 -14.30
N GLU A 118 -7.28 -1.43 -14.53
CA GLU A 118 -7.41 -2.86 -14.25
C GLU A 118 -7.63 -3.13 -12.75
N VAL A 119 -6.89 -2.45 -11.89
CA VAL A 119 -7.05 -2.57 -10.43
C VAL A 119 -8.40 -2.02 -9.99
N VAL A 120 -8.83 -0.90 -10.54
CA VAL A 120 -10.16 -0.31 -10.28
C VAL A 120 -11.27 -1.30 -10.58
N LYS A 121 -11.23 -1.93 -11.76
CA LYS A 121 -12.21 -2.96 -12.16
C LYS A 121 -12.23 -4.14 -11.18
N LEU A 122 -11.05 -4.63 -10.78
CA LEU A 122 -10.95 -5.72 -9.79
C LEU A 122 -11.54 -5.33 -8.43
N ILE A 123 -11.23 -4.13 -7.94
CA ILE A 123 -11.78 -3.65 -6.67
C ILE A 123 -13.30 -3.53 -6.75
N GLN A 124 -13.84 -2.96 -7.84
CA GLN A 124 -15.28 -2.84 -8.03
C GLN A 124 -15.99 -4.20 -8.09
N GLU A 125 -15.40 -5.18 -8.79
CA GLU A 125 -15.92 -6.55 -8.87
C GLU A 125 -16.02 -7.19 -7.48
N VAL A 126 -14.93 -7.13 -6.70
CA VAL A 126 -14.90 -7.68 -5.34
C VAL A 126 -15.83 -6.92 -4.40
N LYS A 127 -15.84 -5.57 -4.45
CA LYS A 127 -16.78 -4.74 -3.66
C LYS A 127 -18.23 -5.11 -3.93
N THR A 128 -18.60 -5.30 -5.19
CA THR A 128 -19.97 -5.68 -5.57
C THR A 128 -20.31 -7.06 -4.98
N THR A 129 -19.39 -8.01 -5.09
CA THR A 129 -19.60 -9.38 -4.59
C THR A 129 -19.72 -9.42 -3.06
N LEU A 130 -18.96 -8.59 -2.34
CA LEU A 130 -18.90 -8.59 -0.87
C LEU A 130 -19.77 -7.51 -0.22
N SER A 131 -20.52 -6.73 -0.99
CA SER A 131 -21.24 -5.54 -0.52
C SER A 131 -22.16 -5.76 0.71
N ALA A 132 -22.70 -6.98 0.84
CA ALA A 132 -23.54 -7.36 1.98
C ALA A 132 -22.76 -7.68 3.27
N TYR A 133 -21.44 -7.88 3.18
CA TYR A 133 -20.64 -8.43 4.28
C TYR A 133 -19.46 -7.55 4.68
N LYS A 134 -18.88 -6.80 3.75
CA LYS A 134 -17.68 -6.00 3.98
C LYS A 134 -17.66 -4.76 3.11
N GLN A 135 -17.31 -3.65 3.72
CA GLN A 135 -16.98 -2.42 2.98
C GLN A 135 -15.47 -2.37 2.74
N ILE A 136 -15.09 -2.15 1.49
CA ILE A 136 -13.68 -2.03 1.08
C ILE A 136 -13.51 -0.63 0.52
N GLU A 137 -12.56 0.13 1.06
CA GLU A 137 -12.21 1.45 0.55
C GLU A 137 -10.94 1.40 -0.30
N ALA A 138 -10.77 2.39 -1.17
CA ALA A 138 -9.58 2.50 -1.97
C ALA A 138 -9.24 3.95 -2.29
N GLY A 139 -7.96 4.23 -2.55
CA GLY A 139 -7.51 5.55 -2.98
C GLY A 139 -6.21 5.46 -3.78
N PHE A 140 -6.06 6.37 -4.72
CA PHE A 140 -4.84 6.51 -5.49
C PHE A 140 -3.80 7.31 -4.71
N VAL A 141 -2.55 6.85 -4.72
CA VAL A 141 -1.41 7.64 -4.26
C VAL A 141 -0.48 7.92 -5.43
N ILE A 142 -0.17 9.20 -5.66
CA ILE A 142 0.84 9.57 -6.64
C ILE A 142 2.20 9.23 -6.06
N ASN A 143 2.87 8.25 -6.66
CA ASN A 143 4.18 7.78 -6.24
C ASN A 143 5.26 8.21 -7.24
N ARG A 144 6.49 8.41 -6.76
CA ARG A 144 7.63 8.89 -7.53
C ARG A 144 7.34 10.21 -8.27
N LYS A 145 6.58 11.09 -7.64
CA LYS A 145 6.31 12.43 -8.16
C LYS A 145 7.63 13.19 -8.30
N ILE A 146 7.85 13.79 -9.47
CA ILE A 146 8.99 14.70 -9.68
C ILE A 146 8.52 16.10 -9.30
N ALA A 147 9.26 16.77 -8.42
CA ALA A 147 8.95 18.13 -8.00
C ALA A 147 8.86 19.07 -9.22
N ASN A 148 7.87 19.97 -9.21
CA ASN A 148 7.63 20.95 -10.29
C ASN A 148 7.29 20.37 -11.68
N SER A 149 6.86 19.11 -11.75
CA SER A 149 6.40 18.49 -13.00
C SER A 149 4.95 18.91 -13.31
N VAL A 150 4.72 19.38 -14.53
CA VAL A 150 3.36 19.68 -15.06
C VAL A 150 2.52 18.41 -15.12
N LEU A 151 3.14 17.26 -15.45
CA LEU A 151 2.50 15.96 -15.51
C LEU A 151 1.76 15.56 -14.21
N GLY A 152 2.18 16.06 -13.06
CA GLY A 152 1.52 15.72 -11.79
C GLY A 152 0.06 16.19 -11.72
N ARG A 153 -0.26 17.35 -12.29
CA ARG A 153 -1.63 17.90 -12.31
C ARG A 153 -2.52 17.15 -13.30
N ASP A 154 -2.01 16.89 -14.49
CA ASP A 154 -2.74 16.19 -15.54
C ASP A 154 -3.15 14.76 -15.10
N ILE A 155 -2.34 14.13 -14.25
CA ILE A 155 -2.61 12.81 -13.70
C ILE A 155 -3.68 12.83 -12.62
N GLU A 156 -3.67 13.83 -11.73
CA GLU A 156 -4.73 14.02 -10.74
C GLU A 156 -6.08 14.19 -11.43
N GLU A 157 -6.14 15.01 -12.48
CA GLU A 157 -7.35 15.21 -13.30
C GLU A 157 -7.78 13.91 -13.99
N ALA A 158 -6.85 13.19 -14.61
CA ALA A 158 -7.17 11.92 -15.27
C ALA A 158 -7.67 10.85 -14.27
N LEU A 159 -7.08 10.76 -13.08
CA LEU A 159 -7.50 9.85 -12.03
C LEU A 159 -8.83 10.23 -11.40
N SER A 160 -9.24 11.50 -11.45
CA SER A 160 -10.53 11.96 -10.92
C SER A 160 -11.74 11.38 -11.68
N SER A 161 -11.53 10.82 -12.87
CA SER A 161 -12.56 10.10 -13.64
C SER A 161 -12.90 8.72 -13.06
N TYR A 162 -12.07 8.18 -12.19
CA TYR A 162 -12.29 6.89 -11.53
C TYR A 162 -13.09 7.04 -10.22
N PRO A 163 -13.73 5.96 -9.73
CA PRO A 163 -14.63 6.01 -8.58
C PRO A 163 -13.91 6.08 -7.22
N PHE A 164 -12.59 6.17 -7.20
CA PHE A 164 -11.79 6.26 -5.98
C PHE A 164 -11.08 7.61 -5.91
N PRO A 165 -10.95 8.22 -4.72
CA PRO A 165 -10.27 9.49 -4.58
C PRO A 165 -8.76 9.38 -4.84
N VAL A 166 -8.19 10.47 -5.31
CA VAL A 166 -6.73 10.68 -5.27
C VAL A 166 -6.40 11.25 -3.88
N LEU A 167 -5.48 10.61 -3.17
CA LEU A 167 -5.01 11.09 -1.89
C LEU A 167 -4.22 12.40 -2.07
N ASN A 168 -4.34 13.29 -1.10
CA ASN A 168 -3.60 14.57 -1.09
C ASN A 168 -2.10 14.34 -0.89
N SER A 169 -1.77 13.30 -0.14
CA SER A 169 -0.39 12.89 0.14
C SER A 169 0.22 12.25 -1.10
N ALA A 170 1.31 12.85 -1.61
CA ALA A 170 2.07 12.30 -2.72
C ALA A 170 3.48 11.93 -2.24
N ILE A 171 4.03 10.84 -2.80
CA ILE A 171 5.39 10.40 -2.50
C ILE A 171 6.30 10.80 -3.65
N HIS A 172 7.30 11.62 -3.36
CA HIS A 172 8.25 12.06 -4.37
C HIS A 172 9.36 11.05 -4.60
N GLN A 173 9.97 11.12 -5.78
CA GLN A 173 11.16 10.32 -6.08
C GLN A 173 12.34 10.82 -5.23
N ARG A 174 12.85 9.96 -4.34
CA ARG A 174 13.95 10.29 -3.43
C ARG A 174 14.94 9.15 -3.32
N VAL A 175 16.21 9.49 -3.24
CA VAL A 175 17.31 8.53 -3.08
C VAL A 175 17.18 7.77 -1.76
N ALA A 176 16.69 8.40 -0.70
CA ALA A 176 16.49 7.81 0.61
C ALA A 176 15.69 6.49 0.57
N PHE A 177 14.68 6.36 -0.30
CA PHE A 177 13.93 5.12 -0.44
C PHE A 177 14.77 3.96 -0.98
N THR A 178 15.74 4.24 -1.85
CA THR A 178 16.61 3.21 -2.42
C THR A 178 17.74 2.84 -1.46
N GLU A 179 18.35 3.84 -0.82
CA GLU A 179 19.45 3.63 0.13
C GLU A 179 18.99 2.83 1.35
N THR A 180 17.85 3.18 1.92
CA THR A 180 17.30 2.46 3.08
C THR A 180 16.83 1.05 2.70
N ALA A 181 16.25 0.87 1.51
CA ALA A 181 15.89 -0.46 1.03
C ALA A 181 17.10 -1.40 0.94
N ALA A 182 18.26 -0.90 0.48
CA ALA A 182 19.50 -1.68 0.39
C ALA A 182 20.07 -2.09 1.77
N GLN A 183 19.60 -1.49 2.85
CA GLN A 183 20.02 -1.78 4.22
C GLN A 183 18.98 -2.58 5.03
N GLY A 184 17.84 -2.93 4.42
CA GLY A 184 16.74 -3.57 5.14
C GLY A 184 16.09 -2.64 6.17
N THR A 185 16.13 -1.31 5.93
CA THR A 185 15.52 -0.28 6.77
C THR A 185 14.53 0.57 5.97
N SER A 186 13.92 1.56 6.60
CA SER A 186 13.00 2.49 5.92
C SER A 186 13.40 3.94 6.16
N ALA A 187 13.03 4.84 5.24
CA ALA A 187 13.38 6.25 5.34
C ALA A 187 12.83 6.90 6.62
N ILE A 188 11.65 6.49 7.09
CA ILE A 188 11.08 7.01 8.33
C ILE A 188 11.77 6.45 9.57
N GLU A 189 12.33 5.25 9.48
CA GLU A 189 13.11 4.66 10.57
C GLU A 189 14.48 5.35 10.73
N GLU A 190 15.13 5.68 9.61
CA GLU A 190 16.45 6.32 9.62
C GLU A 190 16.37 7.80 10.00
N ASP A 191 15.40 8.53 9.46
CA ASP A 191 15.17 9.94 9.77
C ASP A 191 13.68 10.30 9.63
N PRO A 192 12.91 10.23 10.72
CA PRO A 192 11.48 10.58 10.73
C PRO A 192 11.21 12.04 10.33
N GLU A 193 12.17 12.94 10.57
CA GLU A 193 12.05 14.36 10.26
C GLU A 193 12.48 14.70 8.82
N SER A 194 13.05 13.76 8.09
CA SER A 194 13.35 13.92 6.68
C SER A 194 12.10 14.20 5.85
N ILE A 195 12.27 14.78 4.68
CA ILE A 195 11.14 15.01 3.78
C ILE A 195 10.48 13.68 3.38
N ALA A 196 11.29 12.62 3.17
CA ALA A 196 10.77 11.29 2.87
C ALA A 196 9.94 10.72 4.03
N GLY A 197 10.44 10.82 5.27
CA GLY A 197 9.72 10.39 6.47
C GLY A 197 8.39 11.13 6.64
N LYS A 198 8.39 12.45 6.49
CA LYS A 198 7.18 13.29 6.58
C LYS A 198 6.14 12.96 5.50
N GLU A 199 6.56 12.69 4.27
CA GLU A 199 5.65 12.30 3.19
C GLU A 199 4.95 10.97 3.50
N ILE A 200 5.69 9.97 3.97
CA ILE A 200 5.10 8.67 4.35
C ILE A 200 4.18 8.81 5.56
N LYS A 201 4.59 9.58 6.58
CA LYS A 201 3.76 9.84 7.74
C LYS A 201 2.43 10.48 7.36
N ALA A 202 2.47 11.52 6.52
CA ALA A 202 1.26 12.19 6.03
C ALA A 202 0.35 11.22 5.25
N LEU A 203 0.93 10.34 4.41
CA LEU A 203 0.17 9.30 3.70
C LEU A 203 -0.54 8.35 4.66
N VAL A 204 0.15 7.85 5.68
CA VAL A 204 -0.43 6.94 6.67
C VAL A 204 -1.55 7.64 7.44
N GLU A 205 -1.33 8.87 7.92
CA GLU A 205 -2.35 9.66 8.63
C GLU A 205 -3.60 9.88 7.76
N GLU A 206 -3.42 10.18 6.47
CA GLU A 206 -4.55 10.37 5.54
C GLU A 206 -5.32 9.05 5.33
N ILE A 207 -4.64 7.91 5.15
CA ILE A 207 -5.28 6.59 5.03
C ILE A 207 -6.11 6.28 6.29
N LEU A 208 -5.53 6.47 7.47
CA LEU A 208 -6.22 6.21 8.74
C LEU A 208 -7.45 7.11 8.94
N SER A 209 -7.36 8.39 8.54
CA SER A 209 -8.49 9.32 8.63
C SER A 209 -9.66 8.87 7.74
N LYS A 210 -9.37 8.41 6.50
CA LYS A 210 -10.39 7.94 5.56
C LYS A 210 -11.19 6.75 6.08
N VAL A 211 -10.54 5.83 6.79
CA VAL A 211 -11.22 4.68 7.39
C VAL A 211 -12.04 5.11 8.61
N SER A 212 -11.48 5.95 9.49
CA SER A 212 -12.15 6.40 10.71
C SER A 212 -13.38 7.29 10.45
N GLU A 213 -13.37 8.12 9.41
CA GLU A 213 -14.51 8.95 8.99
C GLU A 213 -15.73 8.11 8.63
N LYS A 214 -15.50 6.94 8.03
CA LYS A 214 -16.59 6.05 7.62
C LYS A 214 -17.14 5.18 8.73
N GLU A 215 -16.32 4.73 9.66
CA GLU A 215 -16.80 4.01 10.85
C GLU A 215 -17.77 4.88 11.68
N LYS A 216 -17.62 6.21 11.62
CA LYS A 216 -18.52 7.16 12.27
C LYS A 216 -19.80 7.46 11.48
N ALA A 217 -19.81 7.14 10.18
CA ALA A 217 -20.93 7.42 9.27
C ALA A 217 -21.82 6.19 9.00
N ALA A 218 -21.42 4.99 9.44
CA ALA A 218 -22.11 3.72 9.29
C ALA A 218 -22.87 3.35 10.59
#